data_a695521c215df3182ea2af967ea3d21a
#
_entry.id   a695521c215df3182ea2af967ea3d21a
#
_cell.length_a   1.000
_cell.length_b   1.000
_cell.length_c   1.000
_cell.angle_alpha   90.00
_cell.angle_beta   90.00
_cell.angle_gamma   90.00
#
_symmetry.space_group_name_H-M   'P 1'
#
loop_
_entity.id
_entity.type
_entity.pdbx_description
1 polymer ?
#
loop_
_entity_poly.entity_id
_entity_poly.type
_entity_poly.pdbx_seq_one_letter_code
_entity_poly.pdbx_strand_id
1 'polypeptide(L)'
;MNKIILYSIAMLLASLTLGACSSDSDDNNNDKPAGYSVETVSQAPTWQVDYSGSESRPNWQEPKTSDYENWSIMLVQLEDELKPYATDQDLLALFIGGELRGLTSPAVSQGNTDGEDDKGAFVLKAYGNEADMDVVNLTLTYYCSQLRQTFSRSVQMPYEMGKVYGLEEDLVPQFTLGVAKYPVVTTASLETVAQVLGDVIQPAAGDMVAAFVGDECRGTVTLDERLLGDEAVITLYARHEGEAFTMKYYNAATGRVYTILALA
;
A
#
# COMPACT_ATOMS: atom_id res chain seq x y z
N MET A 1 -2.14 16.86 19.63
CA MET A 1 -2.69 15.57 20.07
C MET A 1 -3.65 15.11 18.99
N ASN A 2 -3.13 14.47 17.96
CA ASN A 2 -3.94 13.97 16.86
C ASN A 2 -4.43 12.55 17.21
N LYS A 3 -5.74 12.42 17.28
CA LYS A 3 -6.40 11.13 17.49
C LYS A 3 -6.34 10.36 16.17
N ILE A 4 -5.46 9.39 16.11
CA ILE A 4 -5.54 8.33 15.10
C ILE A 4 -6.84 7.57 15.38
N ILE A 5 -7.79 7.67 14.46
CA ILE A 5 -9.04 6.91 14.56
C ILE A 5 -8.71 5.50 14.08
N LEU A 6 -8.47 4.60 15.04
CA LEU A 6 -8.47 3.16 14.78
C LEU A 6 -9.91 2.73 14.49
N TYR A 7 -10.22 2.43 13.25
CA TYR A 7 -11.45 1.74 12.90
C TYR A 7 -11.26 0.25 13.13
N SER A 8 -11.88 -0.25 14.20
CA SER A 8 -12.06 -1.68 14.41
C SER A 8 -13.04 -2.20 13.37
N ILE A 9 -12.60 -3.07 12.48
CA ILE A 9 -13.46 -3.75 11.51
C ILE A 9 -14.26 -4.80 12.27
N ALA A 10 -15.56 -4.57 12.44
CA ALA A 10 -16.49 -5.60 12.90
C ALA A 10 -16.81 -6.50 11.71
N MET A 11 -16.36 -7.75 11.76
CA MET A 11 -16.68 -8.79 10.77
C MET A 11 -18.13 -9.25 10.91
N LEU A 12 -18.82 -9.26 9.77
CA LEU A 12 -20.17 -9.82 9.64
C LEU A 12 -20.05 -11.31 9.29
N LEU A 13 -20.54 -12.17 10.16
CA LEU A 13 -20.62 -13.62 9.97
C LEU A 13 -21.68 -13.95 8.91
N ALA A 14 -21.28 -14.52 7.80
CA ALA A 14 -22.15 -15.25 6.89
C ALA A 14 -21.99 -16.76 7.15
N SER A 15 -23.00 -17.36 7.77
CA SER A 15 -23.09 -18.79 7.98
C SER A 15 -23.41 -19.54 6.68
N LEU A 16 -22.46 -20.29 6.15
CA LEU A 16 -22.68 -21.25 5.08
C LEU A 16 -22.71 -22.66 5.67
N THR A 17 -23.88 -23.28 5.65
CA THR A 17 -24.05 -24.71 5.96
C THR A 17 -23.60 -25.54 4.76
N LEU A 18 -22.53 -26.30 4.91
CA LEU A 18 -22.12 -27.31 3.94
C LEU A 18 -22.62 -28.67 4.37
N GLY A 19 -23.39 -29.29 3.48
CA GLY A 19 -23.90 -30.65 3.63
C GLY A 19 -22.77 -31.68 3.56
N ALA A 20 -22.85 -32.63 4.46
CA ALA A 20 -21.95 -33.76 4.58
C ALA A 20 -22.24 -34.83 3.50
N CYS A 21 -21.17 -35.34 2.86
CA CYS A 21 -21.14 -36.68 2.32
C CYS A 21 -20.09 -37.50 3.05
N SER A 22 -20.57 -38.56 3.70
CA SER A 22 -19.79 -39.51 4.46
C SER A 22 -19.09 -40.55 3.56
N SER A 23 -17.83 -40.83 3.84
CA SER A 23 -17.26 -42.19 3.61
C SER A 23 -16.30 -42.49 4.76
N ASP A 24 -16.57 -43.63 5.41
CA ASP A 24 -15.91 -44.15 6.60
C ASP A 24 -14.41 -44.36 6.39
N SER A 25 -13.61 -43.91 7.34
CA SER A 25 -12.41 -44.60 7.82
C SER A 25 -12.09 -44.05 9.22
N ASP A 26 -12.07 -45.01 10.18
CA ASP A 26 -11.71 -44.78 11.58
C ASP A 26 -10.32 -44.15 11.72
N ASP A 27 -10.25 -42.95 12.31
CA ASP A 27 -9.15 -42.54 13.16
C ASP A 27 -9.65 -41.47 14.13
N ASN A 28 -9.60 -41.82 15.42
CA ASN A 28 -9.88 -40.92 16.53
C ASN A 28 -8.85 -39.79 16.59
N ASN A 29 -9.14 -38.69 15.94
CA ASN A 29 -8.57 -37.41 16.27
C ASN A 29 -9.69 -36.36 16.34
N ASN A 30 -9.84 -35.78 17.53
CA ASN A 30 -10.70 -34.62 17.77
C ASN A 30 -10.12 -33.40 17.03
N ASP A 31 -10.09 -33.43 15.73
CA ASP A 31 -9.62 -32.32 14.91
C ASP A 31 -10.76 -31.31 14.75
N LYS A 32 -10.75 -30.32 15.63
CA LYS A 32 -11.29 -29.02 15.32
C LYS A 32 -10.70 -28.63 13.96
N PRO A 33 -11.50 -28.28 12.92
CA PRO A 33 -10.93 -27.88 11.65
C PRO A 33 -9.91 -26.79 11.93
N ALA A 34 -8.68 -27.05 11.52
CA ALA A 34 -7.64 -26.04 11.60
C ALA A 34 -8.16 -24.78 10.87
N GLY A 35 -8.02 -23.61 11.45
CA GLY A 35 -8.48 -22.35 10.84
C GLY A 35 -7.76 -22.01 9.52
N TYR A 36 -7.07 -22.98 8.93
CA TYR A 36 -6.30 -22.85 7.67
C TYR A 36 -6.27 -24.18 6.90
N SER A 37 -6.02 -24.07 5.59
CA SER A 37 -5.61 -25.20 4.72
C SER A 37 -4.14 -25.07 4.32
N VAL A 38 -3.52 -26.17 3.94
CA VAL A 38 -2.09 -26.23 3.57
C VAL A 38 -1.91 -26.87 2.21
N GLU A 39 -1.09 -26.25 1.37
CA GLU A 39 -0.60 -26.84 0.12
C GLU A 39 0.93 -26.73 0.04
N THR A 40 1.57 -27.65 -0.65
CA THR A 40 3.02 -27.59 -0.93
C THR A 40 3.22 -27.12 -2.36
N VAL A 41 4.06 -26.11 -2.53
CA VAL A 41 4.37 -25.53 -3.83
C VAL A 41 5.81 -25.85 -4.23
N SER A 42 6.03 -26.04 -5.52
CA SER A 42 7.37 -26.37 -6.06
C SER A 42 8.28 -25.16 -6.22
N GLN A 43 7.70 -23.96 -6.21
CA GLN A 43 8.41 -22.68 -6.32
C GLN A 43 7.75 -21.66 -5.41
N ALA A 44 8.52 -20.68 -4.97
CA ALA A 44 7.97 -19.55 -4.21
C ALA A 44 6.87 -18.85 -5.02
N PRO A 45 5.75 -18.48 -4.38
CA PRO A 45 4.72 -17.72 -5.05
C PRO A 45 5.24 -16.38 -5.56
N THR A 46 4.70 -15.93 -6.69
CA THR A 46 4.95 -14.60 -7.26
C THR A 46 3.75 -13.70 -7.03
N TRP A 47 3.28 -13.63 -5.78
CA TRP A 47 2.15 -12.80 -5.42
C TRP A 47 2.47 -11.34 -5.65
N GLN A 48 1.59 -10.67 -6.36
CA GLN A 48 1.76 -9.27 -6.71
C GLN A 48 0.39 -8.61 -6.85
N VAL A 49 0.26 -7.39 -6.32
CA VAL A 49 -0.94 -6.58 -6.54
C VAL A 49 -0.93 -6.10 -8.00
N ASP A 50 -2.04 -6.33 -8.71
CA ASP A 50 -2.19 -5.80 -10.06
C ASP A 50 -2.73 -4.37 -10.02
N TYR A 51 -1.84 -3.41 -10.16
CA TYR A 51 -2.17 -1.98 -10.25
C TYR A 51 -2.46 -1.51 -11.67
N SER A 52 -2.36 -2.39 -12.67
CA SER A 52 -2.46 -1.99 -14.08
C SER A 52 -3.79 -1.34 -14.41
N GLY A 53 -3.73 -0.29 -15.21
CA GLY A 53 -4.83 0.46 -15.73
C GLY A 53 -4.74 0.63 -17.24
N SER A 54 -5.56 1.53 -17.79
CA SER A 54 -5.58 1.83 -19.22
C SER A 54 -5.58 3.34 -19.50
N GLU A 55 -5.20 4.14 -18.52
CA GLU A 55 -5.18 5.59 -18.64
C GLU A 55 -4.10 6.06 -19.62
N SER A 56 -4.39 7.14 -20.30
CA SER A 56 -3.41 7.85 -21.11
C SER A 56 -2.59 8.79 -20.23
N ARG A 57 -1.35 9.06 -20.63
CA ARG A 57 -0.53 10.06 -19.95
C ARG A 57 -1.28 11.39 -19.86
N PRO A 58 -1.42 11.97 -18.65
CA PRO A 58 -2.05 13.28 -18.49
C PRO A 58 -1.30 14.39 -19.25
N ASN A 59 -2.06 15.29 -19.85
CA ASN A 59 -1.50 16.48 -20.51
C ASN A 59 -1.45 17.66 -19.54
N TRP A 60 -0.85 17.47 -18.37
CA TRP A 60 -0.63 18.54 -17.41
C TRP A 60 0.44 19.49 -17.93
N GLN A 61 0.21 20.79 -17.73
CA GLN A 61 1.15 21.85 -18.11
C GLN A 61 1.72 22.47 -16.83
N GLU A 62 3.00 22.73 -16.82
CA GLU A 62 3.63 23.41 -15.69
C GLU A 62 2.93 24.72 -15.37
N PRO A 63 2.71 25.02 -14.07
CA PRO A 63 2.15 26.29 -13.66
C PRO A 63 3.04 27.46 -14.13
N LYS A 64 2.42 28.57 -14.54
CA LYS A 64 3.18 29.78 -14.84
C LYS A 64 3.63 30.42 -13.53
N THR A 65 4.92 30.42 -13.29
CA THR A 65 5.51 30.92 -12.03
C THR A 65 5.19 32.37 -11.74
N SER A 66 4.94 33.19 -12.77
CA SER A 66 4.55 34.60 -12.66
C SER A 66 3.16 34.84 -12.04
N ASP A 67 2.33 33.79 -12.00
CA ASP A 67 0.95 33.89 -11.51
C ASP A 67 0.87 33.66 -9.97
N TYR A 68 2.03 33.36 -9.36
CA TYR A 68 2.12 33.03 -7.93
C TYR A 68 3.17 33.85 -7.20
N GLU A 69 2.84 34.28 -6.01
CA GLU A 69 3.70 35.09 -5.15
C GLU A 69 4.69 34.24 -4.35
N ASN A 70 4.30 32.99 -4.06
CA ASN A 70 4.98 32.11 -3.11
C ASN A 70 5.21 30.73 -3.70
N TRP A 71 6.09 29.98 -3.04
CA TRP A 71 6.31 28.57 -3.34
C TRP A 71 6.83 27.83 -2.10
N SER A 72 6.64 26.53 -2.10
CA SER A 72 7.21 25.58 -1.14
C SER A 72 7.80 24.40 -1.89
N ILE A 73 8.60 23.58 -1.23
CA ILE A 73 9.11 22.33 -1.78
C ILE A 73 8.48 21.16 -1.04
N MET A 74 8.10 20.12 -1.77
CA MET A 74 7.66 18.85 -1.19
C MET A 74 8.58 17.74 -1.68
N LEU A 75 9.18 17.03 -0.73
CA LEU A 75 9.91 15.80 -1.00
C LEU A 75 8.90 14.66 -0.85
N VAL A 76 8.62 13.97 -1.95
CA VAL A 76 7.61 12.91 -2.00
C VAL A 76 8.29 11.60 -2.38
N GLN A 77 7.99 10.55 -1.63
CA GLN A 77 8.46 9.20 -1.90
C GLN A 77 7.26 8.31 -2.21
N LEU A 78 7.36 7.50 -3.24
CA LEU A 78 6.37 6.46 -3.51
C LEU A 78 6.41 5.38 -2.42
N GLU A 79 5.28 4.73 -2.20
CA GLU A 79 5.21 3.51 -1.41
C GLU A 79 6.04 2.40 -2.04
N ASP A 80 6.55 1.48 -1.22
CA ASP A 80 7.45 0.42 -1.65
C ASP A 80 6.85 -0.46 -2.75
N GLU A 81 5.55 -0.68 -2.73
CA GLU A 81 4.82 -1.45 -3.74
C GLU A 81 4.80 -0.76 -5.12
N LEU A 82 4.91 0.56 -5.17
CA LEU A 82 4.91 1.32 -6.43
C LEU A 82 6.32 1.61 -6.96
N LYS A 83 7.34 1.62 -6.10
CA LYS A 83 8.74 1.88 -6.49
C LYS A 83 9.23 1.00 -7.66
N PRO A 84 8.92 -0.32 -7.73
CA PRO A 84 9.36 -1.16 -8.85
C PRO A 84 8.88 -0.70 -10.22
N TYR A 85 7.73 0.00 -10.25
CA TYR A 85 7.11 0.49 -11.49
C TYR A 85 7.53 1.91 -11.86
N ALA A 86 8.27 2.61 -10.99
CA ALA A 86 8.68 3.99 -11.25
C ALA A 86 9.65 4.09 -12.43
N THR A 87 9.40 5.05 -13.30
CA THR A 87 10.19 5.35 -14.49
C THR A 87 10.40 6.86 -14.65
N ASP A 88 11.34 7.25 -15.51
CA ASP A 88 11.58 8.66 -15.88
C ASP A 88 10.43 9.32 -16.66
N GLN A 89 9.47 8.51 -17.13
CA GLN A 89 8.30 8.98 -17.87
C GLN A 89 7.11 9.30 -16.96
N ASP A 90 7.24 9.07 -15.67
CA ASP A 90 6.19 9.31 -14.70
C ASP A 90 6.02 10.80 -14.41
N LEU A 91 4.87 11.16 -13.86
CA LEU A 91 4.55 12.53 -13.47
C LEU A 91 3.98 12.57 -12.06
N LEU A 92 4.40 13.54 -11.28
CA LEU A 92 3.76 13.91 -10.03
C LEU A 92 3.23 15.34 -10.16
N ALA A 93 1.93 15.50 -9.94
CA ALA A 93 1.22 16.77 -9.97
C ALA A 93 0.66 17.09 -8.57
N LEU A 94 0.68 18.37 -8.23
CA LEU A 94 0.07 18.89 -7.01
C LEU A 94 -1.04 19.86 -7.38
N PHE A 95 -2.18 19.66 -6.77
CA PHE A 95 -3.35 20.54 -6.91
C PHE A 95 -3.70 21.16 -5.56
N ILE A 96 -4.05 22.45 -5.56
CA ILE A 96 -4.64 23.15 -4.44
C ILE A 96 -5.99 23.67 -4.89
N GLY A 97 -7.08 23.29 -4.20
CA GLY A 97 -8.42 23.67 -4.61
C GLY A 97 -8.82 23.23 -6.02
N GLY A 98 -8.19 22.18 -6.57
CA GLY A 98 -8.41 21.68 -7.93
C GLY A 98 -7.58 22.37 -9.02
N GLU A 99 -6.79 23.41 -8.69
CA GLU A 99 -5.87 24.07 -9.60
C GLU A 99 -4.48 23.44 -9.53
N LEU A 100 -3.86 23.17 -10.69
CA LEU A 100 -2.51 22.63 -10.77
C LEU A 100 -1.48 23.66 -10.29
N ARG A 101 -0.79 23.37 -9.21
CA ARG A 101 0.16 24.24 -8.55
C ARG A 101 1.59 23.74 -8.55
N GLY A 102 1.82 22.53 -9.03
CA GLY A 102 3.14 21.93 -9.16
C GLY A 102 3.11 20.74 -10.07
N LEU A 103 4.21 20.53 -10.82
CA LEU A 103 4.39 19.39 -11.70
C LEU A 103 5.88 19.02 -11.73
N THR A 104 6.18 17.74 -11.64
CA THR A 104 7.55 17.22 -11.73
C THR A 104 7.57 15.80 -12.28
N SER A 105 8.74 15.38 -12.75
CA SER A 105 9.09 13.98 -13.01
C SER A 105 9.97 13.45 -11.88
N PRO A 106 10.21 12.13 -11.78
CA PRO A 106 11.08 11.57 -10.76
C PRO A 106 12.44 12.26 -10.73
N ALA A 107 12.96 12.49 -9.52
CA ALA A 107 14.29 13.01 -9.34
C ALA A 107 15.31 12.00 -9.90
N VAL A 108 16.05 12.39 -10.91
CA VAL A 108 17.18 11.61 -11.38
C VAL A 108 18.33 11.93 -10.45
N SER A 109 18.74 10.98 -9.62
CA SER A 109 19.95 11.11 -8.81
C SER A 109 21.16 11.27 -9.74
N GLN A 110 21.63 12.50 -9.89
CA GLN A 110 22.89 12.75 -10.61
C GLN A 110 24.06 12.28 -9.72
N GLY A 111 24.44 11.03 -9.86
CA GLY A 111 25.74 10.60 -9.37
C GLY A 111 25.86 9.33 -8.54
N ASN A 112 24.79 8.63 -8.23
CA ASN A 112 24.90 7.33 -7.58
C ASN A 112 24.02 6.31 -8.29
N THR A 113 24.63 5.49 -9.11
CA THR A 113 23.95 4.53 -10.00
C THR A 113 23.57 3.23 -9.29
N ASP A 114 23.75 3.12 -7.99
CA ASP A 114 23.61 1.86 -7.25
C ASP A 114 22.52 1.88 -6.16
N GLY A 115 21.72 2.95 -6.02
CA GLY A 115 20.71 3.07 -4.97
C GLY A 115 19.29 2.76 -5.47
N GLU A 116 18.77 1.56 -5.19
CA GLU A 116 17.32 1.29 -5.26
C GLU A 116 16.53 2.24 -4.33
N ASP A 117 17.18 2.83 -3.34
CA ASP A 117 16.59 3.69 -2.31
C ASP A 117 16.01 5.01 -2.87
N ASP A 118 16.54 5.53 -3.98
CA ASP A 118 16.05 6.78 -4.58
C ASP A 118 14.97 6.58 -5.65
N LYS A 119 14.63 5.34 -5.95
CA LYS A 119 13.61 5.03 -6.94
C LYS A 119 12.24 5.49 -6.45
N GLY A 120 11.56 6.30 -7.28
CA GLY A 120 10.24 6.84 -6.92
C GLY A 120 10.30 8.05 -5.99
N ALA A 121 11.45 8.70 -5.83
CA ALA A 121 11.58 9.98 -5.13
C ALA A 121 11.26 11.16 -6.07
N PHE A 122 10.58 12.15 -5.53
CA PHE A 122 10.21 13.37 -6.26
C PHE A 122 10.57 14.60 -5.45
N VAL A 123 11.08 15.61 -6.14
CA VAL A 123 11.21 16.97 -5.63
C VAL A 123 10.20 17.84 -6.36
N LEU A 124 9.14 18.22 -5.67
CA LEU A 124 8.02 18.97 -6.24
C LEU A 124 8.02 20.38 -5.71
N LYS A 125 8.02 21.36 -6.61
CA LYS A 125 7.81 22.77 -6.26
C LYS A 125 6.31 23.06 -6.33
N ALA A 126 5.75 23.49 -5.19
CA ALA A 126 4.35 23.86 -5.03
C ALA A 126 4.24 25.40 -5.04
N TYR A 127 3.52 25.95 -5.99
CA TYR A 127 3.28 27.40 -6.12
C TYR A 127 1.97 27.78 -5.44
N GLY A 128 1.93 28.97 -4.78
CA GLY A 128 0.74 29.42 -4.07
C GLY A 128 0.64 30.92 -3.95
N ASN A 129 -0.62 31.37 -3.78
CA ASN A 129 -1.01 32.71 -3.40
C ASN A 129 -1.74 32.72 -2.06
N GLU A 130 -1.79 31.59 -1.40
CA GLU A 130 -2.40 31.39 -0.10
C GLU A 130 -1.61 32.17 0.96
N ALA A 131 -2.30 32.71 1.94
CA ALA A 131 -1.62 33.36 3.07
C ALA A 131 -0.87 32.28 3.88
N ASP A 132 0.24 32.71 4.49
CA ASP A 132 1.05 31.83 5.32
C ASP A 132 0.20 31.19 6.44
N MET A 133 0.33 29.87 6.60
CA MET A 133 -0.46 29.07 7.55
C MET A 133 -1.96 28.89 7.21
N ASP A 134 -2.44 29.37 6.06
CA ASP A 134 -3.79 29.00 5.61
C ASP A 134 -3.91 27.49 5.42
N VAL A 135 -5.04 26.93 5.87
CA VAL A 135 -5.33 25.51 5.66
C VAL A 135 -5.82 25.28 4.24
N VAL A 136 -5.03 24.55 3.47
CA VAL A 136 -5.35 24.22 2.08
C VAL A 136 -5.78 22.76 1.95
N ASN A 137 -6.63 22.49 0.95
CA ASN A 137 -6.91 21.15 0.49
C ASN A 137 -5.96 20.80 -0.66
N LEU A 138 -4.93 20.03 -0.33
CA LEU A 138 -3.87 19.64 -1.24
C LEU A 138 -4.14 18.25 -1.78
N THR A 139 -4.02 18.06 -3.09
CA THR A 139 -4.11 16.75 -3.71
C THR A 139 -2.83 16.49 -4.51
N LEU A 140 -2.11 15.45 -4.12
CA LEU A 140 -1.04 14.87 -4.94
C LEU A 140 -1.62 13.83 -5.88
N THR A 141 -1.19 13.85 -7.13
CA THR A 141 -1.62 12.92 -8.16
C THR A 141 -0.39 12.42 -8.91
N TYR A 142 -0.12 11.13 -8.79
CA TYR A 142 0.99 10.44 -9.44
C TYR A 142 0.47 9.66 -10.63
N TYR A 143 1.02 9.89 -11.81
CA TYR A 143 0.82 9.07 -13.00
C TYR A 143 2.00 8.14 -13.19
N CYS A 144 1.75 6.83 -13.10
CA CYS A 144 2.71 5.79 -13.41
C CYS A 144 2.58 5.39 -14.88
N SER A 145 3.59 5.65 -15.65
CA SER A 145 3.60 5.38 -17.10
C SER A 145 3.62 3.88 -17.39
N GLN A 146 4.33 3.10 -16.60
CA GLN A 146 4.42 1.65 -16.74
C GLN A 146 3.10 0.97 -16.44
N LEU A 147 2.40 1.38 -15.38
CA LEU A 147 1.11 0.83 -14.99
C LEU A 147 -0.06 1.46 -15.76
N ARG A 148 0.16 2.57 -16.47
CA ARG A 148 -0.87 3.33 -17.17
C ARG A 148 -2.04 3.65 -16.25
N GLN A 149 -1.72 4.19 -15.09
CA GLN A 149 -2.67 4.51 -14.05
C GLN A 149 -2.24 5.72 -13.23
N THR A 150 -3.26 6.45 -12.77
CA THR A 150 -3.11 7.59 -11.87
C THR A 150 -3.47 7.19 -10.45
N PHE A 151 -2.65 7.60 -9.50
CA PHE A 151 -2.83 7.43 -8.06
C PHE A 151 -2.98 8.80 -7.43
N SER A 152 -3.90 8.96 -6.48
CA SER A 152 -4.16 10.26 -5.87
C SER A 152 -4.31 10.18 -4.36
N ARG A 153 -3.83 11.22 -3.68
CA ARG A 153 -4.02 11.43 -2.24
C ARG A 153 -4.35 12.88 -1.95
N SER A 154 -5.39 13.09 -1.16
CA SER A 154 -5.75 14.42 -0.68
C SER A 154 -5.48 14.54 0.83
N VAL A 155 -5.01 15.71 1.24
CA VAL A 155 -4.75 16.06 2.63
C VAL A 155 -5.09 17.52 2.88
N GLN A 156 -5.59 17.83 4.07
CA GLN A 156 -5.72 19.20 4.55
C GLN A 156 -4.53 19.53 5.43
N MET A 157 -3.81 20.58 5.10
CA MET A 157 -2.63 21.01 5.84
C MET A 157 -2.41 22.51 5.78
N PRO A 158 -1.73 23.11 6.77
CA PRO A 158 -1.28 24.49 6.66
C PRO A 158 -0.32 24.66 5.48
N TYR A 159 -0.51 25.71 4.70
CA TYR A 159 0.45 26.12 3.68
C TYR A 159 1.48 27.07 4.31
N GLU A 160 2.74 26.65 4.37
CA GLU A 160 3.84 27.46 4.90
C GLU A 160 4.74 27.91 3.73
N MET A 161 4.84 29.22 3.54
CA MET A 161 5.65 29.81 2.48
C MET A 161 7.13 29.49 2.64
N GLY A 162 7.76 29.05 1.55
CA GLY A 162 9.21 28.76 1.53
C GLY A 162 9.64 27.52 2.30
N LYS A 163 8.70 26.76 2.86
CA LYS A 163 9.00 25.53 3.59
C LYS A 163 9.41 24.40 2.68
N VAL A 164 10.27 23.51 3.19
CA VAL A 164 10.56 22.21 2.59
C VAL A 164 9.88 21.13 3.44
N TYR A 165 8.87 20.50 2.88
CA TYR A 165 8.16 19.37 3.50
C TYR A 165 8.88 18.08 3.15
N GLY A 166 8.96 17.15 4.09
CA GLY A 166 9.58 15.85 3.89
C GLY A 166 11.06 15.76 4.31
N LEU A 167 11.61 16.78 4.96
CA LEU A 167 12.98 16.75 5.48
C LEU A 167 13.10 16.11 6.87
N GLU A 168 12.06 16.19 7.67
CA GLU A 168 12.03 15.67 9.06
C GLU A 168 10.87 14.70 9.19
N GLU A 169 11.07 13.61 9.92
CA GLU A 169 10.06 12.55 10.07
C GLU A 169 8.72 13.08 10.62
N ASP A 170 8.76 14.07 11.50
CA ASP A 170 7.57 14.68 12.09
C ASP A 170 6.78 15.60 11.13
N LEU A 171 7.42 16.02 10.05
CA LEU A 171 6.88 16.99 9.08
C LEU A 171 6.71 16.37 7.69
N VAL A 172 7.11 15.14 7.50
CA VAL A 172 6.86 14.39 6.27
C VAL A 172 5.36 14.25 6.13
N PRO A 173 4.73 14.92 5.16
CA PRO A 173 3.38 14.53 4.81
C PRO A 173 3.47 13.07 4.39
N GLN A 174 2.96 12.16 5.19
CA GLN A 174 2.83 10.75 4.79
C GLN A 174 1.76 10.69 3.70
N PHE A 175 2.18 10.98 2.49
CA PHE A 175 1.35 10.87 1.31
C PHE A 175 1.33 9.41 0.86
N THR A 176 0.40 8.67 1.41
CA THR A 176 0.00 7.39 0.86
C THR A 176 -0.78 7.68 -0.42
N LEU A 177 -0.28 7.23 -1.54
CA LEU A 177 -1.00 7.35 -2.80
C LEU A 177 -2.09 6.28 -2.84
N GLY A 178 -3.35 6.70 -2.78
CA GLY A 178 -4.48 5.79 -3.02
C GLY A 178 -4.47 5.30 -4.47
N VAL A 179 -4.79 4.05 -4.67
CA VAL A 179 -4.86 3.42 -6.00
C VAL A 179 -6.25 3.66 -6.58
N ALA A 180 -6.39 4.22 -7.78
CA ALA A 180 -7.69 4.47 -8.39
C ALA A 180 -8.52 3.17 -8.57
N LYS A 181 -7.85 2.06 -8.90
CA LYS A 181 -8.45 0.72 -8.98
C LYS A 181 -8.93 0.20 -7.63
N TYR A 182 -8.28 0.64 -6.54
CA TYR A 182 -8.54 0.26 -5.16
C TYR A 182 -8.61 1.53 -4.29
N PRO A 183 -9.76 2.22 -4.26
CA PRO A 183 -9.87 3.53 -3.60
C PRO A 183 -9.76 3.47 -2.08
N VAL A 184 -9.84 2.28 -1.50
CA VAL A 184 -9.69 2.08 -0.06
C VAL A 184 -8.36 1.39 0.22
N VAL A 185 -7.47 2.06 0.95
CA VAL A 185 -6.20 1.50 1.41
C VAL A 185 -6.26 1.38 2.92
N THR A 186 -5.94 0.20 3.43
CA THR A 186 -5.91 -0.10 4.87
C THR A 186 -4.72 -0.99 5.20
N THR A 187 -4.52 -1.28 6.46
CA THR A 187 -3.46 -2.17 6.91
C THR A 187 -4.04 -3.28 7.79
N ALA A 188 -3.39 -4.44 7.78
CA ALA A 188 -3.67 -5.52 8.72
C ALA A 188 -2.39 -5.92 9.46
N SER A 189 -2.52 -6.25 10.76
CA SER A 189 -1.39 -6.74 11.53
C SER A 189 -1.02 -8.16 11.12
N LEU A 190 0.26 -8.44 10.95
CA LEU A 190 0.78 -9.79 10.72
C LEU A 190 0.67 -10.68 11.96
N GLU A 191 0.53 -10.10 13.15
CA GLU A 191 0.26 -10.84 14.38
C GLU A 191 -1.01 -11.70 14.26
N THR A 192 -2.04 -11.20 13.60
CA THR A 192 -3.29 -11.96 13.38
C THR A 192 -3.04 -13.23 12.58
N VAL A 193 -2.17 -13.18 11.55
CA VAL A 193 -1.75 -14.34 10.77
C VAL A 193 -0.98 -15.32 11.64
N ALA A 194 -0.05 -14.83 12.44
CA ALA A 194 0.73 -15.64 13.38
C ALA A 194 -0.14 -16.32 14.44
N GLN A 195 -1.15 -15.63 14.97
CA GLN A 195 -2.09 -16.20 15.95
C GLN A 195 -2.91 -17.37 15.40
N VAL A 196 -3.36 -17.28 14.13
CA VAL A 196 -4.13 -18.39 13.51
C VAL A 196 -3.24 -19.59 13.22
N LEU A 197 -2.02 -19.37 12.78
CA LEU A 197 -1.07 -20.43 12.44
C LEU A 197 -0.33 -20.96 13.68
N GLY A 198 -0.25 -20.17 14.75
CA GLY A 198 0.29 -20.58 16.05
C GLY A 198 1.64 -21.29 15.96
N ASP A 199 1.76 -22.42 16.65
CA ASP A 199 3.01 -23.21 16.72
C ASP A 199 3.36 -23.94 15.41
N VAL A 200 2.49 -23.84 14.37
CA VAL A 200 2.72 -24.53 13.07
C VAL A 200 3.80 -23.85 12.26
N ILE A 201 3.97 -22.54 12.43
CA ILE A 201 5.00 -21.76 11.77
C ILE A 201 5.80 -20.96 12.78
N GLN A 202 7.05 -20.66 12.40
CA GLN A 202 7.85 -19.62 13.02
C GLN A 202 8.22 -18.65 11.90
N PRO A 203 7.68 -17.42 11.90
CA PRO A 203 7.98 -16.44 10.86
C PRO A 203 9.47 -16.22 10.73
N ALA A 204 9.97 -16.22 9.50
CA ALA A 204 11.37 -16.05 9.17
C ALA A 204 11.54 -15.11 7.97
N ALA A 205 12.72 -14.52 7.85
CA ALA A 205 13.08 -13.74 6.69
C ALA A 205 12.97 -14.59 5.40
N GLY A 206 12.35 -14.02 4.37
CA GLY A 206 12.04 -14.71 3.12
C GLY A 206 10.66 -15.36 3.06
N ASP A 207 9.95 -15.48 4.19
CA ASP A 207 8.54 -15.87 4.19
C ASP A 207 7.70 -14.73 3.59
N MET A 208 6.51 -15.08 3.06
CA MET A 208 5.64 -14.09 2.43
C MET A 208 4.23 -14.16 3.01
N VAL A 209 3.61 -12.99 3.15
CA VAL A 209 2.19 -12.88 3.47
C VAL A 209 1.49 -12.17 2.34
N ALA A 210 0.31 -12.66 1.95
CA ALA A 210 -0.50 -11.99 0.95
C ALA A 210 -2.00 -12.06 1.29
N ALA A 211 -2.72 -11.03 0.86
CA ALA A 211 -4.16 -10.93 0.98
C ALA A 211 -4.81 -11.05 -0.39
N PHE A 212 -5.95 -11.72 -0.46
CA PHE A 212 -6.69 -11.99 -1.69
C PHE A 212 -8.16 -11.65 -1.55
N VAL A 213 -8.75 -11.21 -2.66
CA VAL A 213 -10.21 -11.20 -2.86
C VAL A 213 -10.48 -12.09 -4.08
N GLY A 214 -11.07 -13.27 -3.84
CA GLY A 214 -11.07 -14.33 -4.85
C GLY A 214 -9.63 -14.74 -5.21
N ASP A 215 -9.30 -14.68 -6.48
CA ASP A 215 -7.96 -15.00 -6.99
C ASP A 215 -7.06 -13.75 -7.16
N GLU A 216 -7.59 -12.56 -6.88
CA GLU A 216 -6.87 -11.30 -7.07
C GLU A 216 -6.06 -10.94 -5.82
N CYS A 217 -4.74 -10.83 -5.96
CA CYS A 217 -3.87 -10.38 -4.88
C CYS A 217 -4.12 -8.89 -4.61
N ARG A 218 -4.37 -8.56 -3.36
CA ARG A 218 -4.75 -7.22 -2.89
C ARG A 218 -3.78 -6.65 -1.85
N GLY A 219 -2.75 -7.37 -1.56
CA GLY A 219 -1.65 -6.96 -0.68
C GLY A 219 -0.65 -8.09 -0.59
N THR A 220 0.63 -7.75 -0.50
CA THR A 220 1.69 -8.73 -0.31
C THR A 220 2.85 -8.08 0.42
N VAL A 221 3.54 -8.87 1.22
CA VAL A 221 4.76 -8.48 1.91
C VAL A 221 5.69 -9.69 2.03
N THR A 222 6.97 -9.49 1.77
CA THR A 222 8.01 -10.46 2.09
C THR A 222 8.62 -10.07 3.42
N LEU A 223 8.68 -11.01 4.35
CA LEU A 223 9.24 -10.76 5.67
C LEU A 223 10.75 -10.60 5.60
N ASP A 224 11.25 -9.56 6.20
CA ASP A 224 12.67 -9.34 6.48
C ASP A 224 12.89 -9.26 8.01
N GLU A 225 14.13 -9.09 8.44
CA GLU A 225 14.46 -9.03 9.87
C GLU A 225 13.73 -7.88 10.62
N ARG A 226 13.36 -6.80 9.93
CA ARG A 226 12.64 -5.64 10.49
C ARG A 226 11.17 -5.96 10.68
N LEU A 227 10.59 -6.79 9.80
CA LEU A 227 9.18 -7.15 9.78
C LEU A 227 8.86 -8.41 10.61
N LEU A 228 9.84 -8.95 11.34
CA LEU A 228 9.63 -10.07 12.27
C LEU A 228 9.16 -9.61 13.66
N GLY A 229 8.90 -8.31 13.86
CA GLY A 229 8.44 -7.74 15.12
C GLY A 229 6.92 -7.64 15.24
N ASP A 230 6.44 -7.32 16.43
CA ASP A 230 5.02 -7.26 16.81
C ASP A 230 4.22 -6.18 16.08
N GLU A 231 4.89 -5.20 15.45
CA GLU A 231 4.26 -4.08 14.73
C GLU A 231 4.21 -4.28 13.21
N ALA A 232 4.60 -5.46 12.72
CA ALA A 232 4.59 -5.74 11.29
C ALA A 232 3.17 -5.70 10.72
N VAL A 233 3.00 -4.97 9.62
CA VAL A 233 1.72 -4.80 8.93
C VAL A 233 1.84 -5.11 7.45
N ILE A 234 0.72 -5.51 6.85
CA ILE A 234 0.55 -5.62 5.41
C ILE A 234 -0.42 -4.55 4.93
N THR A 235 -0.09 -3.86 3.85
CA THR A 235 -0.99 -2.93 3.17
C THR A 235 -2.01 -3.71 2.34
N LEU A 236 -3.28 -3.34 2.47
CA LEU A 236 -4.42 -3.96 1.80
C LEU A 236 -5.12 -2.96 0.90
N TYR A 237 -5.37 -3.36 -0.33
CA TYR A 237 -6.02 -2.56 -1.36
C TYR A 237 -7.43 -3.08 -1.64
N ALA A 238 -8.46 -2.32 -1.23
CA ALA A 238 -9.87 -2.69 -1.34
C ALA A 238 -10.60 -1.83 -2.37
N ARG A 239 -11.61 -2.42 -3.03
CA ARG A 239 -12.51 -1.69 -3.95
C ARG A 239 -13.59 -0.92 -3.21
N HIS A 240 -13.92 -1.34 -1.99
CA HIS A 240 -14.89 -0.68 -1.12
C HIS A 240 -14.61 -0.99 0.34
N GLU A 241 -15.15 -0.19 1.23
CA GLU A 241 -15.08 -0.45 2.68
C GLU A 241 -15.75 -1.78 3.03
N GLY A 242 -15.14 -2.50 3.98
CA GLY A 242 -15.66 -3.80 4.46
C GLY A 242 -15.47 -4.95 3.46
N GLU A 243 -14.63 -4.82 2.43
CA GLU A 243 -14.26 -5.94 1.56
C GLU A 243 -13.50 -7.00 2.35
N ALA A 244 -13.92 -8.26 2.26
CA ALA A 244 -13.32 -9.36 3.00
C ALA A 244 -12.12 -9.93 2.26
N PHE A 245 -11.04 -10.19 3.00
CA PHE A 245 -9.80 -10.74 2.46
C PHE A 245 -9.56 -12.15 2.96
N THR A 246 -9.03 -13.00 2.07
CA THR A 246 -8.41 -14.28 2.42
C THR A 246 -6.91 -14.07 2.56
N MET A 247 -6.34 -14.44 3.71
CA MET A 247 -4.91 -14.33 3.93
C MET A 247 -4.19 -15.61 3.56
N LYS A 248 -3.01 -15.49 2.93
CA LYS A 248 -2.11 -16.62 2.65
C LYS A 248 -0.74 -16.34 3.25
N TYR A 249 -0.13 -17.37 3.79
CA TYR A 249 1.23 -17.35 4.30
C TYR A 249 2.07 -18.38 3.57
N TYR A 250 3.17 -17.97 2.97
CA TYR A 250 4.16 -18.87 2.38
C TYR A 250 5.36 -19.00 3.31
N ASN A 251 5.67 -20.23 3.70
CA ASN A 251 6.89 -20.54 4.46
C ASN A 251 8.00 -20.95 3.51
N ALA A 252 9.02 -20.12 3.41
CA ALA A 252 10.12 -20.29 2.46
C ALA A 252 10.98 -21.53 2.76
N ALA A 253 11.13 -21.90 4.04
CA ALA A 253 11.93 -23.03 4.45
C ALA A 253 11.30 -24.39 4.07
N THR A 254 9.97 -24.47 4.04
CA THR A 254 9.23 -25.72 3.79
C THR A 254 8.55 -25.78 2.42
N GLY A 255 8.48 -24.65 1.70
CA GLY A 255 7.74 -24.54 0.44
C GLY A 255 6.24 -24.74 0.62
N ARG A 256 5.67 -24.40 1.80
CA ARG A 256 4.25 -24.56 2.10
C ARG A 256 3.52 -23.25 2.09
N VAL A 257 2.33 -23.26 1.51
CA VAL A 257 1.37 -22.16 1.55
C VAL A 257 0.22 -22.53 2.47
N TYR A 258 -0.02 -21.67 3.45
CA TYR A 258 -1.13 -21.79 4.39
C TYR A 258 -2.19 -20.75 4.00
N THR A 259 -3.41 -21.21 3.71
CA THR A 259 -4.55 -20.33 3.42
C THR A 259 -5.42 -20.27 4.66
N ILE A 260 -5.60 -19.08 5.23
CA ILE A 260 -6.39 -18.85 6.43
C ILE A 260 -7.86 -18.77 6.05
N LEU A 261 -8.66 -19.69 6.57
CA LEU A 261 -10.03 -19.94 6.12
C LEU A 261 -11.07 -18.98 6.69
N ALA A 262 -10.82 -18.36 7.78
CA ALA A 262 -11.59 -17.24 8.34
C ALA A 262 -10.80 -16.59 9.48
N LEU A 263 -10.72 -15.27 9.46
CA LEU A 263 -10.49 -14.47 10.66
C LEU A 263 -11.86 -14.00 11.10
N ALA A 264 -12.41 -14.67 12.15
CA ALA A 264 -13.67 -14.28 12.78
C ALA A 264 -13.47 -13.00 13.62
#